data_50eec0afd65d5bc651e0e3ccb081246f
#
_entry.id   50eec0afd65d5bc651e0e3ccb081246f
#
_cell.length_a   1.000
_cell.length_b   1.000
_cell.length_c   1.000
_cell.angle_alpha   90.00
_cell.angle_beta   90.00
_cell.angle_gamma   90.00
#
_symmetry.space_group_name_H-M   'P 1'
#
loop_
_entity.id
_entity.type
_entity.pdbx_description
1 polymer ?
#
loop_
_entity_poly.entity_id
_entity_poly.type
_entity_poly.pdbx_seq_one_letter_code
_entity_poly.pdbx_strand_id
1 'polypeptide(L)'
;MHVQANLMIKPSDNILTCNVIPWFTNFTLLFMIISAFSMCCGYYERIKSGAITPAKFYAKRYHRAWPFFAMMVMISFAMDPSWSTFCQSFADLTMCFNLLPNPNIEVIGVGWFLGTVFTFYMLFPFFTFLLDNKKRGWMVLLLSLVFCYIAIVYFGTPDFVVKPIDKVNIIYSAPFFVAGGIIYLYRQGLKSWVERHWMIALASCLVLTILRFVVDIKGLFILPDLLVFAAWLMYAIGSKDIVLNNKVAKYLSGISMEIYLCHMMFYRVSSMLHLERFIHNNDMLYVATCLTTLIGAICFSHVIKYYVFKLLKKACTKGKFGI
;
A
#
# COMPACT_ATOMS: atom_id res chain seq x y z
N MET A 1 -4.24 -13.37 -4.45
CA MET A 1 -3.00 -13.71 -3.76
C MET A 1 -3.24 -14.20 -2.33
N HIS A 2 -3.72 -13.40 -1.35
CA HIS A 2 -3.95 -13.88 0.02
C HIS A 2 -4.91 -15.08 0.07
N VAL A 3 -5.98 -15.07 -0.72
CA VAL A 3 -6.88 -16.24 -0.88
C VAL A 3 -6.10 -17.44 -1.39
N GLN A 4 -5.32 -17.30 -2.46
CA GLN A 4 -4.51 -18.39 -3.03
C GLN A 4 -3.50 -18.96 -2.01
N ALA A 5 -2.86 -18.08 -1.22
CA ALA A 5 -1.88 -18.51 -0.22
C ALA A 5 -2.50 -19.31 0.92
N ASN A 6 -3.74 -18.98 1.31
CA ASN A 6 -4.40 -19.55 2.49
C ASN A 6 -5.48 -20.60 2.16
N LEU A 7 -5.89 -20.75 0.89
CA LEU A 7 -6.86 -21.75 0.48
C LEU A 7 -6.24 -23.15 0.60
N MET A 8 -6.93 -24.10 1.22
CA MET A 8 -6.48 -25.48 1.35
C MET A 8 -6.40 -26.17 -0.02
N ILE A 9 -7.42 -25.98 -0.85
CA ILE A 9 -7.50 -26.51 -2.20
C ILE A 9 -6.98 -25.45 -3.16
N LYS A 10 -5.83 -25.70 -3.77
CA LYS A 10 -5.19 -24.73 -4.68
C LYS A 10 -5.87 -24.70 -6.04
N PRO A 11 -5.95 -23.53 -6.70
CA PRO A 11 -6.38 -23.45 -8.10
C PRO A 11 -5.38 -24.15 -9.01
N SER A 12 -5.81 -24.42 -10.26
CA SER A 12 -4.98 -25.08 -11.27
C SER A 12 -3.68 -24.31 -11.53
N ASP A 13 -2.59 -25.03 -11.71
CA ASP A 13 -1.30 -24.44 -12.05
C ASP A 13 -1.31 -23.93 -13.50
N ASN A 14 -1.15 -22.64 -13.65
CA ASN A 14 -1.00 -21.98 -14.95
C ASN A 14 -0.19 -20.67 -14.77
N ILE A 15 0.15 -20.00 -15.87
CA ILE A 15 0.93 -18.75 -15.83
C ILE A 15 0.28 -17.70 -14.92
N LEU A 16 -1.04 -17.61 -14.89
CA LEU A 16 -1.77 -16.66 -14.07
C LEU A 16 -1.60 -16.96 -12.59
N THR A 17 -1.80 -18.21 -12.17
CA THR A 17 -1.74 -18.65 -10.77
C THR A 17 -0.32 -18.76 -10.23
N CYS A 18 0.64 -19.15 -11.08
CA CYS A 18 2.03 -19.36 -10.66
C CYS A 18 2.89 -18.08 -10.71
N ASN A 19 2.61 -17.16 -11.63
CA ASN A 19 3.46 -15.98 -11.84
C ASN A 19 2.72 -14.64 -11.57
N VAL A 20 1.55 -14.44 -12.20
CA VAL A 20 0.88 -13.13 -12.17
C VAL A 20 0.26 -12.84 -10.81
N ILE A 21 -0.50 -13.79 -10.26
CA ILE A 21 -1.18 -13.59 -8.96
C ILE A 21 -0.18 -13.42 -7.81
N PRO A 22 0.90 -14.21 -7.69
CA PRO A 22 1.93 -13.96 -6.67
C PRO A 22 2.59 -12.59 -6.80
N TRP A 23 2.81 -12.09 -8.04
CA TRP A 23 3.38 -10.77 -8.26
C TRP A 23 2.51 -9.62 -7.71
N PHE A 24 1.19 -9.80 -7.62
CA PHE A 24 0.30 -8.80 -7.01
C PHE A 24 0.65 -8.45 -5.56
N THR A 25 1.47 -9.28 -4.87
CA THR A 25 2.03 -8.89 -3.56
C THR A 25 2.83 -7.61 -3.62
N ASN A 26 3.44 -7.32 -4.78
CA ASN A 26 4.28 -6.14 -4.99
C ASN A 26 3.46 -4.87 -5.26
N PHE A 27 2.13 -4.96 -5.40
CA PHE A 27 1.28 -3.77 -5.52
C PHE A 27 1.31 -2.87 -4.28
N THR A 28 1.75 -3.39 -3.13
CA THR A 28 2.08 -2.54 -1.98
C THR A 28 3.18 -1.52 -2.31
N LEU A 29 4.15 -1.88 -3.16
CA LEU A 29 5.20 -0.98 -3.64
C LEU A 29 4.65 0.06 -4.63
N LEU A 30 3.67 -0.31 -5.47
CA LEU A 30 2.91 0.67 -6.27
C LEU A 30 2.17 1.67 -5.37
N PHE A 31 1.50 1.19 -4.32
CA PHE A 31 0.87 2.08 -3.35
C PHE A 31 1.90 2.98 -2.64
N MET A 32 3.13 2.53 -2.44
CA MET A 32 4.21 3.35 -1.88
C MET A 32 4.55 4.53 -2.79
N ILE A 33 4.71 4.29 -4.11
CA ILE A 33 4.95 5.36 -5.11
C ILE A 33 3.77 6.34 -5.14
N ILE A 34 2.53 5.82 -5.21
CA ILE A 34 1.30 6.63 -5.24
C ILE A 34 1.19 7.45 -3.95
N SER A 35 1.53 6.87 -2.81
CA SER A 35 1.48 7.54 -1.50
C SER A 35 2.42 8.74 -1.47
N ALA A 36 3.68 8.57 -1.88
CA ALA A 36 4.65 9.65 -1.96
C ALA A 36 4.21 10.75 -2.92
N PHE A 37 3.77 10.38 -4.14
CA PHE A 37 3.25 11.33 -5.11
C PHE A 37 2.06 12.14 -4.58
N SER A 38 1.08 11.46 -3.99
CA SER A 38 -0.12 12.09 -3.42
C SER A 38 0.22 13.00 -2.23
N MET A 39 1.18 12.58 -1.39
CA MET A 39 1.69 13.39 -0.29
C MET A 39 2.36 14.66 -0.79
N CYS A 40 3.18 14.56 -1.84
CA CYS A 40 3.80 15.72 -2.47
C CYS A 40 2.74 16.65 -3.06
N CYS A 41 1.73 16.14 -3.77
CA CYS A 41 0.63 16.95 -4.29
C CYS A 41 -0.12 17.73 -3.19
N GLY A 42 -0.35 17.09 -2.05
CA GLY A 42 -1.13 17.69 -0.96
C GLY A 42 -0.33 18.60 -0.02
N TYR A 43 0.96 18.34 0.18
CA TYR A 43 1.70 18.93 1.30
C TYR A 43 3.08 19.49 0.96
N TYR A 44 3.71 19.14 -0.15
CA TYR A 44 5.08 19.56 -0.47
C TYR A 44 5.25 21.08 -0.42
N GLU A 45 4.49 21.82 -1.20
CA GLU A 45 4.55 23.30 -1.23
C GLU A 45 4.11 23.91 0.10
N ARG A 46 3.14 23.30 0.77
CA ARG A 46 2.59 23.81 2.04
C ARG A 46 3.56 23.65 3.20
N ILE A 47 4.39 22.62 3.19
CA ILE A 47 5.45 22.41 4.19
C ILE A 47 6.60 23.37 3.88
N LYS A 48 7.03 23.46 2.63
CA LYS A 48 8.11 24.37 2.21
C LYS A 48 7.80 25.84 2.49
N SER A 49 6.58 26.26 2.28
CA SER A 49 6.15 27.64 2.54
C SER A 49 5.77 27.91 4.00
N GLY A 50 5.80 26.90 4.87
CA GLY A 50 5.33 27.04 6.26
C GLY A 50 3.79 27.17 6.39
N ALA A 51 3.03 27.01 5.30
CA ALA A 51 1.57 27.12 5.32
C ALA A 51 0.87 26.01 6.13
N ILE A 52 1.60 24.96 6.49
CA ILE A 52 1.15 23.92 7.42
C ILE A 52 2.27 23.59 8.41
N THR A 53 1.94 23.58 9.70
CA THR A 53 2.86 23.14 10.73
C THR A 53 2.99 21.62 10.76
N PRO A 54 4.15 21.06 11.19
CA PRO A 54 4.31 19.61 11.35
C PRO A 54 3.21 18.98 12.22
N ALA A 55 2.83 19.62 13.31
CA ALA A 55 1.75 19.13 14.18
C ALA A 55 0.41 19.00 13.45
N LYS A 56 0.00 20.00 12.67
CA LYS A 56 -1.22 19.93 11.84
C LYS A 56 -1.11 18.90 10.72
N PHE A 57 0.09 18.71 10.18
CA PHE A 57 0.34 17.67 9.18
C PHE A 57 0.14 16.28 9.78
N TYR A 58 0.81 15.97 10.90
CA TYR A 58 0.70 14.68 11.57
C TYR A 58 -0.73 14.40 12.05
N ALA A 59 -1.38 15.36 12.69
CA ALA A 59 -2.78 15.23 13.11
C ALA A 59 -3.69 14.80 11.96
N LYS A 60 -3.54 15.40 10.76
CA LYS A 60 -4.33 15.00 9.57
C LYS A 60 -4.03 13.57 9.10
N ARG A 61 -2.80 13.10 9.24
CA ARG A 61 -2.43 11.72 8.85
C ARG A 61 -2.99 10.71 9.82
N TYR A 62 -2.86 10.96 11.13
CA TYR A 62 -3.46 10.14 12.18
C TYR A 62 -4.99 10.09 12.03
N HIS A 63 -5.67 11.22 11.96
CA HIS A 63 -7.12 11.25 11.80
C HIS A 63 -7.65 10.51 10.58
N ARG A 64 -6.85 10.38 9.52
CA ARG A 64 -7.27 9.62 8.33
C ARG A 64 -7.14 8.12 8.50
N ALA A 65 -6.06 7.63 9.10
CA ALA A 65 -5.72 6.21 9.12
C ALA A 65 -6.10 5.53 10.43
N TRP A 66 -5.85 6.20 11.55
CA TRP A 66 -5.95 5.63 12.89
C TRP A 66 -7.35 5.12 13.27
N PRO A 67 -8.47 5.84 13.02
CA PRO A 67 -9.76 5.40 13.53
C PRO A 67 -10.19 4.03 13.00
N PHE A 68 -10.00 3.78 11.71
CA PHE A 68 -10.34 2.48 11.12
C PHE A 68 -9.35 1.39 11.55
N PHE A 69 -8.07 1.72 11.58
CA PHE A 69 -7.03 0.79 12.02
C PHE A 69 -7.23 0.39 13.48
N ALA A 70 -7.45 1.35 14.37
CA ALA A 70 -7.72 1.09 15.79
C ALA A 70 -8.96 0.22 15.98
N MET A 71 -10.03 0.46 15.23
CA MET A 71 -11.22 -0.41 15.26
C MET A 71 -10.87 -1.85 14.87
N MET A 72 -10.09 -2.04 13.81
CA MET A 72 -9.66 -3.37 13.36
C MET A 72 -8.77 -4.07 14.41
N VAL A 73 -7.85 -3.33 15.04
CA VAL A 73 -7.02 -3.84 16.16
C VAL A 73 -7.90 -4.29 17.32
N MET A 74 -8.88 -3.49 17.72
CA MET A 74 -9.80 -3.84 18.81
C MET A 74 -10.66 -5.05 18.48
N ILE A 75 -11.14 -5.20 17.25
CA ILE A 75 -11.88 -6.39 16.81
C ILE A 75 -10.97 -7.62 16.88
N SER A 76 -9.75 -7.54 16.37
CA SER A 76 -8.80 -8.66 16.41
C SER A 76 -8.42 -9.04 17.85
N PHE A 77 -8.20 -8.06 18.71
CA PHE A 77 -7.95 -8.32 20.15
C PHE A 77 -9.13 -9.01 20.81
N ALA A 78 -10.35 -8.58 20.53
CA ALA A 78 -11.56 -9.21 21.11
C ALA A 78 -11.78 -10.66 20.63
N MET A 79 -11.26 -11.01 19.43
CA MET A 79 -11.35 -12.38 18.91
C MET A 79 -10.34 -13.34 19.54
N ASP A 80 -9.20 -12.84 20.00
CA ASP A 80 -8.13 -13.64 20.64
C ASP A 80 -7.47 -12.82 21.77
N PRO A 81 -8.13 -12.70 22.94
CA PRO A 81 -7.63 -11.91 24.05
C PRO A 81 -6.52 -12.66 24.79
N SER A 82 -5.29 -12.20 24.65
CA SER A 82 -4.12 -12.70 25.37
C SER A 82 -3.22 -11.54 25.79
N TRP A 83 -2.28 -11.79 26.72
CA TRP A 83 -1.28 -10.77 27.07
C TRP A 83 -0.38 -10.39 25.89
N SER A 84 0.00 -11.36 25.07
CA SER A 84 0.76 -11.12 23.85
C SER A 84 -0.01 -10.22 22.87
N THR A 85 -1.27 -10.59 22.60
CA THR A 85 -2.15 -9.80 21.71
C THR A 85 -2.42 -8.40 22.25
N PHE A 86 -2.48 -8.22 23.57
CA PHE A 86 -2.59 -6.89 24.20
C PHE A 86 -1.36 -6.04 23.92
N CYS A 87 -0.16 -6.56 24.18
CA CYS A 87 1.09 -5.83 23.93
C CYS A 87 1.26 -5.46 22.46
N GLN A 88 0.93 -6.39 21.56
CA GLN A 88 0.98 -6.15 20.12
C GLN A 88 -0.07 -5.11 19.69
N SER A 89 -1.30 -5.20 20.20
CA SER A 89 -2.36 -4.22 19.94
C SER A 89 -1.94 -2.82 20.37
N PHE A 90 -1.29 -2.69 21.53
CA PHE A 90 -0.77 -1.41 21.98
C PHE A 90 0.31 -0.85 21.02
N ALA A 91 1.25 -1.71 20.61
CA ALA A 91 2.27 -1.32 19.63
C ALA A 91 1.63 -0.89 18.30
N ASP A 92 0.64 -1.65 17.79
CA ASP A 92 -0.08 -1.36 16.57
C ASP A 92 -0.79 0.00 16.63
N LEU A 93 -1.45 0.31 17.74
CA LEU A 93 -2.15 1.57 17.94
C LEU A 93 -1.24 2.80 17.90
N THR A 94 0.06 2.65 18.14
CA THR A 94 1.03 3.75 17.94
C THR A 94 1.27 4.07 16.47
N MET A 95 0.97 3.14 15.55
CA MET A 95 1.33 3.16 14.12
C MET A 95 2.85 3.30 13.85
N CYS A 96 3.68 3.13 14.87
CA CYS A 96 5.15 3.19 14.82
C CYS A 96 5.81 1.82 14.95
N PHE A 97 5.02 0.74 14.94
CA PHE A 97 5.49 -0.63 15.13
C PHE A 97 6.53 -1.07 14.07
N ASN A 98 6.54 -0.44 12.89
CA ASN A 98 7.57 -0.72 11.88
C ASN A 98 8.98 -0.25 12.28
N LEU A 99 9.10 0.54 13.34
CA LEU A 99 10.38 0.93 13.95
C LEU A 99 10.86 -0.06 15.02
N LEU A 100 10.03 -1.03 15.40
CA LEU A 100 10.40 -2.08 16.33
C LEU A 100 11.38 -3.07 15.68
N PRO A 101 12.25 -3.71 16.46
CA PRO A 101 13.22 -4.70 15.95
C PRO A 101 12.53 -5.88 15.23
N ASN A 102 11.31 -6.22 15.64
CA ASN A 102 10.48 -7.21 14.96
C ASN A 102 9.14 -6.56 14.54
N PRO A 103 9.03 -6.07 13.30
CA PRO A 103 7.83 -5.41 12.81
C PRO A 103 6.72 -6.39 12.38
N ASN A 104 6.84 -7.67 12.66
CA ASN A 104 5.81 -8.65 12.37
C ASN A 104 4.60 -8.41 13.26
N ILE A 105 3.50 -8.00 12.63
CA ILE A 105 2.21 -7.79 13.29
C ILE A 105 1.41 -9.07 13.12
N GLU A 106 1.01 -9.68 14.24
CA GLU A 106 0.15 -10.86 14.22
C GLU A 106 -1.33 -10.49 14.36
N VAL A 107 -1.63 -9.39 15.05
CA VAL A 107 -3.00 -8.92 15.32
C VAL A 107 -3.72 -8.55 14.02
N ILE A 108 -3.10 -7.75 13.17
CA ILE A 108 -3.58 -7.48 11.81
C ILE A 108 -2.43 -7.76 10.85
N GLY A 109 -2.26 -9.01 10.41
CA GLY A 109 -1.10 -9.44 9.63
C GLY A 109 -0.83 -8.63 8.36
N VAL A 110 -1.86 -8.02 7.75
CA VAL A 110 -1.70 -7.12 6.59
C VAL A 110 -1.37 -5.68 6.98
N GLY A 111 -1.45 -5.33 8.26
CA GLY A 111 -1.20 -3.97 8.76
C GLY A 111 0.26 -3.50 8.59
N TRP A 112 1.21 -4.42 8.36
CA TRP A 112 2.62 -4.11 8.16
C TRP A 112 2.84 -2.98 7.14
N PHE A 113 2.09 -2.98 6.03
CA PHE A 113 2.22 -1.96 5.00
C PHE A 113 1.79 -0.58 5.51
N LEU A 114 0.74 -0.50 6.33
CA LEU A 114 0.31 0.75 6.93
C LEU A 114 1.40 1.32 7.85
N GLY A 115 2.07 0.47 8.64
CA GLY A 115 3.21 0.87 9.46
C GLY A 115 4.37 1.41 8.64
N THR A 116 4.72 0.71 7.55
CA THR A 116 5.76 1.16 6.61
C THR A 116 5.43 2.52 6.00
N VAL A 117 4.21 2.67 5.47
CA VAL A 117 3.75 3.96 4.91
C VAL A 117 3.73 5.05 5.97
N PHE A 118 3.31 4.72 7.19
CA PHE A 118 3.23 5.69 8.27
C PHE A 118 4.61 6.16 8.73
N THR A 119 5.61 5.29 8.72
CA THR A 119 7.00 5.65 8.96
C THR A 119 7.49 6.68 7.92
N PHE A 120 7.15 6.48 6.63
CA PHE A 120 7.44 7.50 5.62
C PHE A 120 6.67 8.81 5.84
N TYR A 121 5.44 8.75 6.36
CA TYR A 121 4.72 9.97 6.73
C TYR A 121 5.40 10.73 7.87
N MET A 122 5.96 10.02 8.85
CA MET A 122 6.75 10.65 9.92
C MET A 122 7.99 11.38 9.37
N LEU A 123 8.64 10.79 8.36
CA LEU A 123 9.81 11.36 7.70
C LEU A 123 9.46 12.40 6.62
N PHE A 124 8.18 12.54 6.24
CA PHE A 124 7.80 13.34 5.09
C PHE A 124 8.17 14.83 5.16
N PRO A 125 8.12 15.54 6.29
CA PRO A 125 8.61 16.91 6.37
C PRO A 125 10.08 17.03 5.97
N PHE A 126 10.94 16.09 6.41
CA PHE A 126 12.35 16.03 6.00
C PHE A 126 12.51 15.65 4.53
N PHE A 127 11.66 14.77 4.03
CA PHE A 127 11.64 14.35 2.65
C PHE A 127 11.42 15.52 1.68
N THR A 128 10.63 16.53 2.07
CA THR A 128 10.44 17.74 1.26
C THR A 128 11.74 18.53 1.05
N PHE A 129 12.65 18.54 2.02
CA PHE A 129 13.97 19.15 1.88
C PHE A 129 14.93 18.28 1.05
N LEU A 130 14.81 16.94 1.15
CA LEU A 130 15.59 16.03 0.30
C LEU A 130 15.24 16.20 -1.17
N LEU A 131 13.98 16.47 -1.47
CA LEU A 131 13.47 16.70 -2.83
C LEU A 131 13.50 18.17 -3.26
N ASP A 132 14.29 19.03 -2.62
CA ASP A 132 14.28 20.48 -2.86
C ASP A 132 14.39 20.86 -4.36
N ASN A 133 15.19 20.10 -5.12
CA ASN A 133 15.30 20.25 -6.58
C ASN A 133 15.48 18.89 -7.27
N LYS A 134 15.34 18.91 -8.60
CA LYS A 134 15.41 17.71 -9.45
C LYS A 134 16.72 16.93 -9.31
N LYS A 135 17.87 17.65 -9.25
CA LYS A 135 19.19 17.00 -9.11
C LYS A 135 19.32 16.26 -7.79
N ARG A 136 18.91 16.90 -6.67
CA ARG A 136 18.89 16.25 -5.35
C ARG A 136 17.93 15.06 -5.32
N GLY A 137 16.74 15.17 -5.95
CA GLY A 137 15.80 14.06 -6.05
C GLY A 137 16.44 12.83 -6.71
N TRP A 138 17.12 12.99 -7.83
CA TRP A 138 17.83 11.89 -8.50
C TRP A 138 18.99 11.33 -7.66
N MET A 139 19.74 12.19 -6.98
CA MET A 139 20.80 11.75 -6.05
C MET A 139 20.21 10.91 -4.92
N VAL A 140 19.10 11.34 -4.31
CA VAL A 140 18.43 10.59 -3.23
C VAL A 140 17.90 9.25 -3.74
N LEU A 141 17.36 9.19 -4.98
CA LEU A 141 16.96 7.92 -5.59
C LEU A 141 18.16 6.98 -5.77
N LEU A 142 19.25 7.48 -6.33
CA LEU A 142 20.47 6.68 -6.50
C LEU A 142 20.97 6.14 -5.16
N LEU A 143 21.07 6.99 -4.14
CA LEU A 143 21.48 6.58 -2.80
C LEU A 143 20.52 5.55 -2.21
N SER A 144 19.21 5.74 -2.34
CA SER A 144 18.23 4.78 -1.84
C SER A 144 18.33 3.42 -2.54
N LEU A 145 18.62 3.39 -3.83
CA LEU A 145 18.86 2.15 -4.59
C LEU A 145 20.15 1.46 -4.13
N VAL A 146 21.24 2.21 -3.93
CA VAL A 146 22.52 1.67 -3.43
C VAL A 146 22.35 1.11 -2.03
N PHE A 147 21.71 1.84 -1.11
CA PHE A 147 21.44 1.34 0.24
C PHE A 147 20.54 0.10 0.23
N CYS A 148 19.52 0.08 -0.62
CA CYS A 148 18.65 -1.08 -0.77
C CYS A 148 19.43 -2.30 -1.28
N TYR A 149 20.27 -2.11 -2.28
CA TYR A 149 21.15 -3.18 -2.81
C TYR A 149 22.08 -3.72 -1.74
N ILE A 150 22.82 -2.86 -1.03
CA ILE A 150 23.71 -3.24 0.06
C ILE A 150 22.93 -3.98 1.16
N ALA A 151 21.77 -3.46 1.56
CA ALA A 151 20.95 -4.10 2.58
C ALA A 151 20.52 -5.52 2.19
N ILE A 152 20.12 -5.75 0.93
CA ILE A 152 19.68 -7.07 0.47
C ILE A 152 20.86 -8.02 0.33
N VAL A 153 21.96 -7.58 -0.32
CA VAL A 153 23.05 -8.47 -0.72
C VAL A 153 23.98 -8.81 0.44
N TYR A 154 24.26 -7.83 1.30
CA TYR A 154 25.21 -8.01 2.40
C TYR A 154 24.53 -8.25 3.75
N PHE A 155 23.57 -7.40 4.11
CA PHE A 155 22.94 -7.45 5.43
C PHE A 155 21.68 -8.30 5.48
N GLY A 156 21.11 -8.69 4.32
CA GLY A 156 19.97 -9.59 4.23
C GLY A 156 20.33 -11.08 4.25
N THR A 157 21.60 -11.41 4.54
CA THR A 157 22.07 -12.78 4.64
C THR A 157 21.72 -13.41 5.99
N PRO A 158 21.66 -14.76 6.10
CA PRO A 158 21.40 -15.46 7.36
C PRO A 158 22.36 -15.13 8.49
N ASP A 159 23.58 -14.68 8.16
CA ASP A 159 24.60 -14.29 9.15
C ASP A 159 24.22 -13.05 9.96
N PHE A 160 23.39 -12.17 9.38
CA PHE A 160 22.97 -10.91 10.01
C PHE A 160 21.51 -10.86 10.41
N VAL A 161 20.63 -11.54 9.66
CA VAL A 161 19.19 -11.51 9.90
C VAL A 161 18.57 -12.90 9.75
N VAL A 162 17.57 -13.18 10.58
CA VAL A 162 16.82 -14.44 10.54
C VAL A 162 15.91 -14.53 9.31
N LYS A 163 15.49 -13.39 8.75
CA LYS A 163 14.63 -13.32 7.57
C LYS A 163 15.24 -12.39 6.52
N PRO A 164 15.10 -12.71 5.22
CA PRO A 164 15.54 -11.82 4.15
C PRO A 164 14.91 -10.43 4.27
N ILE A 165 15.66 -9.39 3.89
CA ILE A 165 15.14 -8.03 3.80
C ILE A 165 14.18 -7.94 2.62
N ASP A 166 12.94 -7.62 2.89
CA ASP A 166 11.86 -7.54 1.92
C ASP A 166 11.10 -6.19 2.01
N LYS A 167 9.97 -6.11 1.33
CA LYS A 167 9.12 -4.90 1.24
C LYS A 167 8.56 -4.37 2.56
N VAL A 168 8.62 -5.15 3.64
CA VAL A 168 8.27 -4.68 5.00
C VAL A 168 9.31 -3.71 5.52
N ASN A 169 10.57 -3.88 5.08
CA ASN A 169 11.68 -3.02 5.51
C ASN A 169 11.61 -1.66 4.82
N ILE A 170 11.84 -0.59 5.60
CA ILE A 170 11.82 0.79 5.10
C ILE A 170 12.89 1.03 4.03
N ILE A 171 14.07 0.41 4.15
CA ILE A 171 15.18 0.58 3.20
C ILE A 171 14.79 -0.03 1.84
N TYR A 172 14.13 -1.20 1.85
CA TYR A 172 13.62 -1.82 0.63
C TYR A 172 12.55 -0.97 -0.06
N SER A 173 11.66 -0.34 0.72
CA SER A 173 10.55 0.47 0.19
C SER A 173 10.95 1.91 -0.16
N ALA A 174 12.11 2.40 0.31
CA ALA A 174 12.56 3.77 0.11
C ALA A 174 12.69 4.18 -1.37
N PRO A 175 13.28 3.39 -2.30
CA PRO A 175 13.37 3.76 -3.70
C PRO A 175 12.00 4.05 -4.34
N PHE A 176 10.98 3.28 -3.97
CA PHE A 176 9.61 3.45 -4.47
C PHE A 176 9.00 4.77 -3.96
N PHE A 177 9.19 5.08 -2.68
CA PHE A 177 8.71 6.33 -2.12
C PHE A 177 9.42 7.54 -2.75
N VAL A 178 10.73 7.47 -2.93
CA VAL A 178 11.53 8.53 -3.58
C VAL A 178 11.11 8.72 -5.03
N ALA A 179 10.88 7.63 -5.78
CA ALA A 179 10.42 7.70 -7.17
C ALA A 179 9.08 8.44 -7.28
N GLY A 180 8.13 8.20 -6.37
CA GLY A 180 6.87 8.94 -6.31
C GLY A 180 7.07 10.45 -6.12
N GLY A 181 8.02 10.83 -5.27
CA GLY A 181 8.42 12.24 -5.10
C GLY A 181 9.07 12.85 -6.33
N ILE A 182 9.93 12.11 -7.04
CA ILE A 182 10.53 12.57 -8.30
C ILE A 182 9.45 12.76 -9.38
N ILE A 183 8.54 11.82 -9.55
CA ILE A 183 7.42 11.94 -10.48
C ILE A 183 6.62 13.21 -10.18
N TYR A 184 6.42 13.58 -8.90
CA TYR A 184 5.80 14.84 -8.53
C TYR A 184 6.61 16.06 -9.03
N LEU A 185 7.94 16.06 -8.92
CA LEU A 185 8.76 17.18 -9.38
C LEU A 185 8.68 17.39 -10.91
N TYR A 186 8.38 16.34 -11.66
CA TYR A 186 8.23 16.37 -13.12
C TYR A 186 6.77 16.37 -13.59
N ARG A 187 5.79 16.37 -12.68
CA ARG A 187 4.37 16.12 -12.96
C ARG A 187 3.77 16.94 -14.10
N GLN A 188 4.15 18.22 -14.21
CA GLN A 188 3.58 19.10 -15.25
C GLN A 188 4.05 18.71 -16.66
N GLY A 189 5.35 18.50 -16.84
CA GLY A 189 5.91 18.04 -18.11
C GLY A 189 5.45 16.63 -18.48
N LEU A 190 5.40 15.72 -17.50
CA LEU A 190 4.89 14.36 -17.67
C LEU A 190 3.42 14.35 -18.12
N LYS A 191 2.57 15.15 -17.45
CA LYS A 191 1.17 15.28 -17.81
C LYS A 191 1.02 15.74 -19.28
N SER A 192 1.66 16.82 -19.66
CA SER A 192 1.59 17.37 -21.03
C SER A 192 2.13 16.40 -22.08
N TRP A 193 3.18 15.65 -21.73
CA TRP A 193 3.76 14.65 -22.63
C TRP A 193 2.81 13.46 -22.81
N VAL A 194 2.25 12.90 -21.73
CA VAL A 194 1.31 11.78 -21.79
C VAL A 194 0.01 12.18 -22.50
N GLU A 195 -0.52 13.40 -22.26
CA GLU A 195 -1.72 13.88 -22.96
C GLU A 195 -1.50 13.94 -24.49
N ARG A 196 -0.28 14.24 -24.94
CA ARG A 196 0.07 14.30 -26.36
C ARG A 196 0.41 12.92 -26.94
N HIS A 197 1.02 12.03 -26.16
CA HIS A 197 1.59 10.76 -26.62
C HIS A 197 1.02 9.55 -25.82
N TRP A 198 -0.26 9.57 -25.51
CA TRP A 198 -0.89 8.57 -24.63
C TRP A 198 -0.73 7.12 -25.12
N MET A 199 -0.75 6.89 -26.45
CA MET A 199 -0.54 5.55 -27.01
C MET A 199 0.88 5.04 -26.76
N ILE A 200 1.89 5.90 -26.91
CA ILE A 200 3.29 5.53 -26.63
C ILE A 200 3.47 5.26 -25.15
N ALA A 201 2.88 6.10 -24.29
CA ALA A 201 2.93 5.89 -22.84
C ALA A 201 2.27 4.58 -22.42
N LEU A 202 1.08 4.26 -22.97
CA LEU A 202 0.39 2.99 -22.71
C LEU A 202 1.21 1.80 -23.24
N ALA A 203 1.70 1.87 -24.47
CA ALA A 203 2.54 0.82 -25.05
C ALA A 203 3.80 0.57 -24.19
N SER A 204 4.44 1.64 -23.71
CA SER A 204 5.60 1.52 -22.80
C SER A 204 5.23 0.82 -21.50
N CYS A 205 4.08 1.14 -20.89
CA CYS A 205 3.60 0.46 -19.69
C CYS A 205 3.38 -1.05 -19.93
N LEU A 206 2.73 -1.40 -21.06
CA LEU A 206 2.47 -2.80 -21.42
C LEU A 206 3.77 -3.56 -21.69
N VAL A 207 4.68 -2.98 -22.47
CA VAL A 207 5.98 -3.59 -22.78
C VAL A 207 6.79 -3.82 -21.50
N LEU A 208 6.91 -2.82 -20.62
CA LEU A 208 7.62 -2.99 -19.35
C LEU A 208 6.98 -4.06 -18.48
N THR A 209 5.63 -4.13 -18.45
CA THR A 209 4.92 -5.16 -17.70
C THR A 209 5.18 -6.56 -18.27
N ILE A 210 5.16 -6.73 -19.60
CA ILE A 210 5.48 -8.01 -20.25
C ILE A 210 6.94 -8.38 -19.98
N LEU A 211 7.88 -7.46 -20.18
CA LEU A 211 9.30 -7.71 -19.94
C LEU A 211 9.57 -8.16 -18.49
N ARG A 212 8.83 -7.62 -17.51
CA ARG A 212 8.91 -8.04 -16.11
C ARG A 212 8.64 -9.52 -15.89
N PHE A 213 7.78 -10.15 -16.72
CA PHE A 213 7.45 -11.57 -16.63
C PHE A 213 8.33 -12.46 -17.52
N VAL A 214 8.87 -11.92 -18.61
CA VAL A 214 9.66 -12.68 -19.58
C VAL A 214 11.14 -12.70 -19.24
N VAL A 215 11.64 -11.58 -18.69
CA VAL A 215 13.08 -11.41 -18.42
C VAL A 215 13.34 -11.61 -16.93
N ASP A 216 13.96 -12.74 -16.59
CA ASP A 216 14.47 -12.98 -15.23
C ASP A 216 15.83 -12.29 -15.06
N ILE A 217 15.83 -11.03 -14.62
CA ILE A 217 17.06 -10.27 -14.37
C ILE A 217 17.56 -10.60 -12.97
N LYS A 218 18.32 -11.67 -12.86
CA LYS A 218 19.01 -12.06 -11.62
C LYS A 218 19.88 -10.91 -11.12
N GLY A 219 19.67 -10.49 -9.88
CA GLY A 219 20.47 -9.44 -9.23
C GLY A 219 19.90 -8.02 -9.26
N LEU A 220 18.90 -7.69 -10.09
CA LEU A 220 18.27 -6.38 -10.14
C LEU A 220 16.91 -6.35 -9.40
N PHE A 221 16.81 -7.03 -8.28
CA PHE A 221 15.62 -7.35 -7.46
C PHE A 221 14.43 -6.40 -7.58
N ILE A 222 14.62 -5.09 -7.43
CA ILE A 222 13.53 -4.12 -7.32
C ILE A 222 13.37 -3.23 -8.55
N LEU A 223 14.38 -3.13 -9.42
CA LEU A 223 14.35 -2.20 -10.57
C LEU A 223 13.22 -2.50 -11.57
N PRO A 224 12.94 -3.76 -11.95
CA PRO A 224 11.84 -4.05 -12.85
C PRO A 224 10.49 -3.60 -12.30
N ASP A 225 10.20 -3.88 -11.04
CA ASP A 225 8.96 -3.46 -10.40
C ASP A 225 8.89 -1.94 -10.23
N LEU A 226 10.01 -1.29 -9.90
CA LEU A 226 10.10 0.16 -9.81
C LEU A 226 9.79 0.84 -11.15
N LEU A 227 10.36 0.35 -12.25
CA LEU A 227 10.12 0.88 -13.59
C LEU A 227 8.67 0.67 -14.04
N VAL A 228 8.11 -0.52 -13.85
CA VAL A 228 6.72 -0.82 -14.18
C VAL A 228 5.78 0.11 -13.41
N PHE A 229 5.92 0.19 -12.10
CA PHE A 229 5.02 0.98 -11.27
C PHE A 229 5.17 2.49 -11.48
N ALA A 230 6.40 2.97 -11.71
CA ALA A 230 6.63 4.37 -12.08
C ALA A 230 5.99 4.70 -13.44
N ALA A 231 6.13 3.84 -14.45
CA ALA A 231 5.52 4.03 -15.77
C ALA A 231 3.98 4.10 -15.68
N TRP A 232 3.34 3.17 -14.96
CA TRP A 232 1.90 3.20 -14.77
C TRP A 232 1.41 4.45 -14.02
N LEU A 233 2.15 4.94 -13.01
CA LEU A 233 1.79 6.19 -12.35
C LEU A 233 1.96 7.38 -13.30
N MET A 234 3.05 7.45 -14.08
CA MET A 234 3.26 8.51 -15.06
C MET A 234 2.16 8.52 -16.12
N TYR A 235 1.76 7.36 -16.63
CA TYR A 235 0.60 7.23 -17.53
C TYR A 235 -0.68 7.74 -16.89
N ALA A 236 -0.97 7.33 -15.66
CA ALA A 236 -2.20 7.72 -14.95
C ALA A 236 -2.33 9.23 -14.71
N ILE A 237 -1.22 9.95 -14.54
CA ILE A 237 -1.22 11.40 -14.29
C ILE A 237 -1.74 12.18 -15.52
N GLY A 238 -1.40 11.76 -16.73
CA GLY A 238 -1.80 12.46 -17.98
C GLY A 238 -2.94 11.78 -18.72
N SER A 239 -3.30 10.55 -18.35
CA SER A 239 -4.34 9.80 -19.03
C SER A 239 -5.72 10.41 -18.78
N LYS A 240 -6.49 10.56 -19.85
CA LYS A 240 -7.94 10.87 -19.82
C LYS A 240 -8.79 9.60 -19.91
N ASP A 241 -8.18 8.44 -19.70
CA ASP A 241 -8.81 7.14 -19.84
C ASP A 241 -10.01 7.00 -18.88
N ILE A 242 -11.13 6.57 -19.46
CA ILE A 242 -12.38 6.34 -18.71
C ILE A 242 -12.19 5.22 -17.68
N VAL A 243 -11.33 4.22 -17.95
CA VAL A 243 -11.07 3.12 -17.05
C VAL A 243 -10.46 3.60 -15.74
N LEU A 244 -9.51 4.55 -15.82
CA LEU A 244 -8.85 5.11 -14.63
C LEU A 244 -9.63 6.27 -13.99
N ASN A 245 -10.47 6.97 -14.76
CA ASN A 245 -11.15 8.18 -14.31
C ASN A 245 -12.67 8.06 -14.36
N ASN A 246 -13.23 7.06 -13.68
CA ASN A 246 -14.67 6.88 -13.56
C ASN A 246 -15.15 6.97 -12.09
N LYS A 247 -16.47 6.99 -11.90
CA LYS A 247 -17.08 7.10 -10.55
C LYS A 247 -16.75 5.89 -9.67
N VAL A 248 -16.67 4.69 -10.26
CA VAL A 248 -16.37 3.45 -9.51
C VAL A 248 -14.91 3.46 -9.03
N ALA A 249 -13.96 3.79 -9.91
CA ALA A 249 -12.56 3.89 -9.54
C ALA A 249 -12.33 4.94 -8.44
N LYS A 250 -12.98 6.10 -8.53
CA LYS A 250 -12.93 7.15 -7.49
C LYS A 250 -13.52 6.66 -6.16
N TYR A 251 -14.64 5.95 -6.20
CA TYR A 251 -15.26 5.38 -5.01
C TYR A 251 -14.35 4.34 -4.35
N LEU A 252 -13.87 3.35 -5.12
CA LEU A 252 -12.97 2.30 -4.61
C LEU A 252 -11.66 2.88 -4.07
N SER A 253 -11.06 3.83 -4.77
CA SER A 253 -9.89 4.57 -4.27
C SER A 253 -10.18 5.26 -2.94
N GLY A 254 -11.40 5.79 -2.78
CA GLY A 254 -11.82 6.43 -1.52
C GLY A 254 -11.84 5.49 -0.32
N ILE A 255 -12.12 4.20 -0.49
CA ILE A 255 -12.21 3.17 0.58
C ILE A 255 -11.11 2.11 0.49
N SER A 256 -10.08 2.31 -0.33
CA SER A 256 -9.05 1.29 -0.61
C SER A 256 -8.24 0.90 0.63
N MET A 257 -7.96 1.85 1.51
CA MET A 257 -7.25 1.57 2.77
C MET A 257 -8.10 0.70 3.71
N GLU A 258 -9.38 1.01 3.82
CA GLU A 258 -10.34 0.27 4.63
C GLU A 258 -10.49 -1.17 4.11
N ILE A 259 -10.66 -1.35 2.78
CA ILE A 259 -10.69 -2.67 2.13
C ILE A 259 -9.39 -3.44 2.43
N TYR A 260 -8.24 -2.78 2.27
CA TYR A 260 -6.94 -3.38 2.52
C TYR A 260 -6.80 -3.90 3.96
N LEU A 261 -7.30 -3.18 4.94
CA LEU A 261 -7.17 -3.57 6.35
C LEU A 261 -8.13 -4.69 6.75
N CYS A 262 -9.32 -4.78 6.15
CA CYS A 262 -10.33 -5.74 6.57
C CYS A 262 -10.44 -7.00 5.69
N HIS A 263 -9.80 -7.06 4.50
CA HIS A 263 -10.02 -8.17 3.56
C HIS A 263 -9.64 -9.55 4.15
N MET A 264 -8.61 -9.63 5.01
CA MET A 264 -8.24 -10.89 5.66
C MET A 264 -9.27 -11.36 6.68
N MET A 265 -9.95 -10.43 7.38
CA MET A 265 -11.08 -10.77 8.24
C MET A 265 -12.20 -11.39 7.38
N PHE A 266 -12.52 -10.78 6.24
CA PHE A 266 -13.55 -11.31 5.33
C PHE A 266 -13.12 -12.59 4.61
N TYR A 267 -11.83 -12.82 4.41
CA TYR A 267 -11.34 -14.13 3.98
C TYR A 267 -11.67 -15.21 5.03
N ARG A 268 -11.43 -14.95 6.32
CA ARG A 268 -11.79 -15.87 7.40
C ARG A 268 -13.32 -16.13 7.44
N VAL A 269 -14.13 -15.08 7.30
CA VAL A 269 -15.59 -15.24 7.21
C VAL A 269 -15.98 -16.06 5.96
N SER A 270 -15.36 -15.82 4.81
CA SER A 270 -15.59 -16.58 3.59
C SER A 270 -15.22 -18.07 3.76
N SER A 271 -14.14 -18.38 4.47
CA SER A 271 -13.75 -19.76 4.75
C SER A 271 -14.75 -20.49 5.67
N MET A 272 -15.42 -19.76 6.57
CA MET A 272 -16.49 -20.32 7.43
C MET A 272 -17.78 -20.68 6.65
N LEU A 273 -17.94 -20.17 5.44
CA LEU A 273 -19.08 -20.53 4.57
C LEU A 273 -18.94 -21.92 3.95
N HIS A 274 -17.78 -22.55 4.09
CA HIS A 274 -17.52 -23.90 3.57
C HIS A 274 -17.92 -24.08 2.11
N LEU A 275 -17.54 -23.11 1.25
CA LEU A 275 -17.90 -23.10 -0.17
C LEU A 275 -17.42 -24.36 -0.91
N GLU A 276 -16.38 -25.03 -0.41
CA GLU A 276 -15.88 -26.30 -0.92
C GLU A 276 -16.92 -27.44 -0.90
N ARG A 277 -17.95 -27.34 -0.06
CA ARG A 277 -19.05 -28.32 -0.02
C ARG A 277 -19.98 -28.22 -1.23
N PHE A 278 -20.02 -27.05 -1.86
CA PHE A 278 -20.93 -26.75 -2.99
C PHE A 278 -20.18 -26.62 -4.31
N ILE A 279 -18.93 -26.24 -4.28
CA ILE A 279 -18.10 -25.94 -5.46
C ILE A 279 -16.93 -26.91 -5.49
N HIS A 280 -17.00 -27.90 -6.37
CA HIS A 280 -15.98 -28.96 -6.47
C HIS A 280 -14.84 -28.60 -7.46
N ASN A 281 -15.05 -27.59 -8.33
CA ASN A 281 -14.01 -27.11 -9.22
C ASN A 281 -13.10 -26.12 -8.49
N ASN A 282 -11.79 -26.41 -8.44
CA ASN A 282 -10.80 -25.64 -7.69
C ASN A 282 -10.71 -24.17 -8.15
N ASP A 283 -10.78 -23.92 -9.46
CA ASP A 283 -10.69 -22.57 -10.02
C ASP A 283 -11.96 -21.77 -9.72
N MET A 284 -13.12 -22.39 -9.82
CA MET A 284 -14.39 -21.76 -9.42
C MET A 284 -14.45 -21.48 -7.93
N LEU A 285 -13.95 -22.39 -7.09
CA LEU A 285 -13.86 -22.21 -5.65
C LEU A 285 -12.95 -21.01 -5.31
N TYR A 286 -11.79 -20.93 -5.96
CA TYR A 286 -10.87 -19.80 -5.81
C TYR A 286 -11.53 -18.46 -6.16
N VAL A 287 -12.20 -18.39 -7.32
CA VAL A 287 -12.91 -17.17 -7.78
C VAL A 287 -14.05 -16.82 -6.82
N ALA A 288 -14.86 -17.79 -6.41
CA ALA A 288 -15.98 -17.56 -5.50
C ALA A 288 -15.49 -17.03 -4.12
N THR A 289 -14.41 -17.60 -3.60
CA THR A 289 -13.79 -17.15 -2.35
C THR A 289 -13.21 -15.74 -2.47
N CYS A 290 -12.60 -15.41 -3.62
CA CYS A 290 -12.12 -14.05 -3.90
C CYS A 290 -13.29 -13.04 -3.94
N LEU A 291 -14.38 -13.38 -4.63
CA LEU A 291 -15.54 -12.51 -4.77
C LEU A 291 -16.26 -12.28 -3.43
N THR A 292 -16.51 -13.34 -2.66
CA THR A 292 -17.14 -13.22 -1.33
C THR A 292 -16.29 -12.39 -0.37
N THR A 293 -14.98 -12.59 -0.36
CA THR A 293 -14.02 -11.80 0.43
C THR A 293 -14.07 -10.33 0.01
N LEU A 294 -14.02 -10.04 -1.29
CA LEU A 294 -13.99 -8.67 -1.80
C LEU A 294 -15.32 -7.94 -1.55
N ILE A 295 -16.44 -8.58 -1.82
CA ILE A 295 -17.78 -8.01 -1.59
C ILE A 295 -17.95 -7.70 -0.11
N GLY A 296 -17.63 -8.64 0.79
CA GLY A 296 -17.68 -8.43 2.23
C GLY A 296 -16.83 -7.26 2.68
N ALA A 297 -15.58 -7.18 2.21
CA ALA A 297 -14.68 -6.09 2.55
C ALA A 297 -15.18 -4.72 2.03
N ILE A 298 -15.74 -4.65 0.82
CA ILE A 298 -16.31 -3.41 0.25
C ILE A 298 -17.53 -2.97 1.07
N CYS A 299 -18.47 -3.88 1.33
CA CYS A 299 -19.69 -3.58 2.09
C CYS A 299 -19.35 -3.08 3.49
N PHE A 300 -18.48 -3.78 4.21
CA PHE A 300 -18.05 -3.37 5.54
C PHE A 300 -17.35 -2.01 5.53
N SER A 301 -16.40 -1.80 4.63
CA SER A 301 -15.68 -0.54 4.49
C SER A 301 -16.62 0.62 4.19
N HIS A 302 -17.63 0.40 3.34
CA HIS A 302 -18.66 1.39 3.05
C HIS A 302 -19.48 1.74 4.29
N VAL A 303 -20.02 0.73 4.98
CA VAL A 303 -20.83 0.94 6.19
C VAL A 303 -20.05 1.68 7.27
N ILE A 304 -18.86 1.23 7.60
CA ILE A 304 -18.06 1.87 8.64
C ILE A 304 -17.72 3.32 8.27
N LYS A 305 -17.23 3.56 7.06
CA LYS A 305 -16.78 4.89 6.66
C LYS A 305 -17.91 5.90 6.54
N TYR A 306 -18.99 5.53 5.88
CA TYR A 306 -20.04 6.49 5.52
C TYR A 306 -21.16 6.58 6.56
N TYR A 307 -21.37 5.55 7.37
CA TYR A 307 -22.39 5.56 8.41
C TYR A 307 -21.78 5.74 9.79
N VAL A 308 -20.91 4.82 10.24
CA VAL A 308 -20.40 4.84 11.61
C VAL A 308 -19.55 6.07 11.88
N PHE A 309 -18.53 6.34 11.07
CA PHE A 309 -17.66 7.50 11.26
C PHE A 309 -18.38 8.84 11.03
N LYS A 310 -19.38 8.87 10.14
CA LYS A 310 -20.21 10.06 9.96
C LYS A 310 -21.08 10.33 11.17
N LEU A 311 -21.66 9.29 11.79
CA LEU A 311 -22.45 9.43 13.01
C LEU A 311 -21.57 9.86 14.19
N LEU A 312 -20.41 9.25 14.38
CA LEU A 312 -19.45 9.63 15.42
C LEU A 312 -19.02 11.11 15.27
N LYS A 313 -18.69 11.53 14.06
CA LYS A 313 -18.34 12.93 13.80
C LYS A 313 -19.49 13.88 14.12
N LYS A 314 -20.74 13.50 13.80
CA LYS A 314 -21.93 14.30 14.11
C LYS A 314 -22.21 14.36 15.63
N ALA A 315 -21.96 13.27 16.35
CA ALA A 315 -22.08 13.21 17.80
C ALA A 315 -21.02 14.10 18.50
N CYS A 316 -19.75 14.03 18.06
CA CYS A 316 -18.67 14.87 18.57
C CYS A 316 -18.89 16.36 18.31
N THR A 317 -19.52 16.74 17.19
CA THR A 317 -19.82 18.15 16.90
C THR A 317 -21.04 18.67 17.67
N LYS A 318 -21.96 17.80 18.10
CA LYS A 318 -23.10 18.17 18.95
C LYS A 318 -22.77 18.19 20.44
N GLY A 319 -21.88 17.32 20.90
CA GLY A 319 -21.32 17.40 22.25
C GLY A 319 -20.23 18.45 22.26
N LYS A 320 -20.42 19.51 23.06
CA LYS A 320 -19.43 20.55 23.33
C LYS A 320 -18.17 19.96 23.99
N PHE A 321 -17.38 19.20 23.26
CA PHE A 321 -15.99 18.91 23.58
C PHE A 321 -15.16 19.56 22.48
N GLY A 322 -14.82 20.85 22.72
CA GLY A 322 -13.79 21.53 21.99
C GLY A 322 -12.44 20.85 22.29
N ILE A 323 -11.86 20.21 21.30
CA ILE A 323 -10.43 19.98 21.15
C ILE A 323 -10.01 20.59 19.81
#